data_716a1bd4a6ceadefb9b9049a2368890f
#
_entry.id   716a1bd4a6ceadefb9b9049a2368890f
#
_cell.length_a   1.000
_cell.length_b   1.000
_cell.length_c   1.000
_cell.angle_alpha   90.00
_cell.angle_beta   90.00
_cell.angle_gamma   90.00
#
_symmetry.space_group_name_H-M   'P 1'
#
loop_
_entity.id
_entity.type
_entity.pdbx_description
1 polymer ?
#
loop_
_entity_poly.entity_id
_entity_poly.type
_entity_poly.pdbx_seq_one_letter_code
_entity_poly.pdbx_strand_id
1 'polypeptide(L)'
;PLAIVVATTNTPYAVSDASRAIQSMLLTAWTDGLGSNWVGFSGGLDNLKPLLGIPAEVDILAVLPFGYPQDAVAGQGKKKRKALAEIAHRERWGQPLE
;
A
#
# COMPACT_ATOMS: atom_id res chain seq x y z
N PRO A 1 -4.03 -17.73 5.35
CA PRO A 1 -3.36 -16.67 4.62
C PRO A 1 -3.93 -16.46 3.24
N LEU A 2 -3.87 -15.22 2.80
CA LEU A 2 -4.38 -14.79 1.51
C LEU A 2 -3.37 -13.83 0.89
N ALA A 3 -3.23 -13.87 -0.43
CA ALA A 3 -2.49 -12.85 -1.16
C ALA A 3 -3.38 -12.28 -2.25
N ILE A 4 -3.38 -10.96 -2.38
CA ILE A 4 -4.09 -10.26 -3.45
C ILE A 4 -3.06 -9.63 -4.37
N VAL A 5 -3.13 -9.97 -5.65
CA VAL A 5 -2.29 -9.34 -6.67
C VAL A 5 -3.07 -8.16 -7.24
N VAL A 6 -2.46 -6.99 -7.18
CA VAL A 6 -3.06 -5.76 -7.71
C VAL A 6 -2.44 -5.47 -9.06
N ALA A 7 -3.27 -5.55 -10.09
CA ALA A 7 -2.85 -5.36 -11.46
C ALA A 7 -3.63 -4.21 -12.11
N THR A 8 -2.99 -3.51 -13.02
CA THR A 8 -3.55 -2.32 -13.67
C THR A 8 -3.35 -2.39 -15.18
N THR A 9 -4.29 -1.80 -15.90
CA THR A 9 -4.06 -1.44 -17.29
C THR A 9 -3.19 -0.19 -17.35
N ASN A 10 -2.46 -0.02 -18.45
CA ASN A 10 -1.55 1.11 -18.59
C ASN A 10 -2.34 2.41 -18.87
N THR A 11 -2.58 3.19 -17.83
CA THR A 11 -3.20 4.51 -17.90
C THR A 11 -2.37 5.52 -17.11
N PRO A 12 -2.50 6.83 -17.38
CA PRO A 12 -1.78 7.85 -16.62
C PRO A 12 -2.07 7.85 -15.12
N TYR A 13 -3.22 7.32 -14.71
CA TYR A 13 -3.68 7.32 -13.31
C TYR A 13 -3.53 5.96 -12.62
N ALA A 14 -3.01 4.95 -13.33
CA ALA A 14 -2.99 3.57 -12.85
C ALA A 14 -2.36 3.43 -11.46
N VAL A 15 -1.16 4.00 -11.28
CA VAL A 15 -0.44 3.90 -10.01
C VAL A 15 -1.19 4.61 -8.89
N SER A 16 -1.68 5.83 -9.14
CA SER A 16 -2.38 6.60 -8.10
C SER A 16 -3.70 5.94 -7.71
N ASP A 17 -4.46 5.46 -8.68
CA ASP A 17 -5.74 4.81 -8.43
C ASP A 17 -5.56 3.50 -7.68
N ALA A 18 -4.64 2.66 -8.13
CA ALA A 18 -4.34 1.40 -7.46
C ALA A 18 -3.77 1.61 -6.06
N SER A 19 -2.91 2.62 -5.89
CA SER A 19 -2.33 2.92 -4.57
C SER A 19 -3.40 3.34 -3.56
N ARG A 20 -4.38 4.14 -3.99
CA ARG A 20 -5.52 4.51 -3.13
C ARG A 20 -6.37 3.30 -2.76
N ALA A 21 -6.64 2.42 -3.72
CA ALA A 21 -7.39 1.19 -3.47
C ALA A 21 -6.65 0.29 -2.48
N ILE A 22 -5.34 0.13 -2.66
CA ILE A 22 -4.49 -0.67 -1.76
C ILE A 22 -4.58 -0.13 -0.33
N GLN A 23 -4.41 1.17 -0.15
CA GLN A 23 -4.48 1.76 1.20
C GLN A 23 -5.83 1.48 1.87
N SER A 24 -6.92 1.59 1.12
CA SER A 24 -8.25 1.27 1.63
C SER A 24 -8.37 -0.20 2.04
N MET A 25 -7.83 -1.11 1.23
CA MET A 25 -7.81 -2.54 1.56
C MET A 25 -7.01 -2.84 2.84
N LEU A 26 -5.82 -2.24 2.96
CA LEU A 26 -4.96 -2.47 4.13
C LEU A 26 -5.61 -1.95 5.42
N LEU A 27 -6.22 -0.77 5.37
CA LEU A 27 -6.90 -0.20 6.53
C LEU A 27 -8.15 -0.99 6.89
N THR A 28 -8.94 -1.42 5.91
CA THR A 28 -10.13 -2.25 6.15
C THR A 28 -9.74 -3.57 6.80
N ALA A 29 -8.72 -4.24 6.28
CA ALA A 29 -8.21 -5.48 6.86
C ALA A 29 -7.79 -5.30 8.32
N TRP A 30 -7.10 -4.21 8.62
CA TRP A 30 -6.66 -3.92 9.99
C TRP A 30 -7.83 -3.75 10.96
N THR A 31 -8.93 -3.12 10.53
CA THR A 31 -10.13 -3.00 11.35
C THR A 31 -10.75 -4.36 11.69
N ASP A 32 -10.55 -5.35 10.83
CA ASP A 32 -11.02 -6.72 11.05
C ASP A 32 -9.97 -7.61 11.73
N GLY A 33 -8.88 -7.03 12.22
CA GLY A 33 -7.82 -7.77 12.91
C GLY A 33 -6.83 -8.49 11.99
N LEU A 34 -6.82 -8.17 10.69
CA LEU A 34 -5.90 -8.75 9.72
C LEU A 34 -4.69 -7.85 9.52
N GLY A 35 -3.50 -8.44 9.64
CA GLY A 35 -2.26 -7.81 9.24
C GLY A 35 -2.05 -7.92 7.73
N SER A 36 -1.29 -7.01 7.17
CA SER A 36 -1.01 -6.96 5.74
C SER A 36 0.32 -6.27 5.45
N ASN A 37 0.77 -6.38 4.22
CA ASN A 37 1.95 -5.70 3.75
C ASN A 37 1.78 -5.33 2.27
N TRP A 38 2.56 -4.37 1.83
CA TRP A 38 2.67 -4.00 0.42
C TRP A 38 4.02 -4.51 -0.09
N VAL A 39 3.99 -5.50 -0.98
CA VAL A 39 5.18 -6.05 -1.63
C VAL A 39 5.21 -5.59 -3.08
N GLY A 40 6.34 -5.04 -3.54
CA GLY A 40 6.50 -4.69 -4.94
C GLY A 40 7.18 -3.37 -5.27
N PHE A 41 7.62 -2.61 -4.28
CA PHE A 41 8.26 -1.31 -4.53
C PHE A 41 9.54 -1.39 -5.35
N SER A 42 10.26 -2.50 -5.26
CA SER A 42 11.53 -2.71 -5.98
C SER A 42 11.34 -3.28 -7.39
N GLY A 43 10.09 -3.53 -7.80
CA GLY A 43 9.79 -4.20 -9.06
C GLY A 43 10.00 -5.70 -8.98
N GLY A 44 10.18 -6.35 -10.15
CA GLY A 44 10.47 -7.78 -10.20
C GLY A 44 9.23 -8.68 -10.09
N LEU A 45 8.03 -8.14 -10.25
CA LEU A 45 6.80 -8.91 -10.16
C LEU A 45 6.34 -9.49 -11.50
N ASP A 46 6.99 -9.15 -12.59
CA ASP A 46 6.60 -9.60 -13.94
C ASP A 46 6.66 -11.11 -14.11
N ASN A 47 7.51 -11.78 -13.35
CA ASN A 47 7.61 -13.25 -13.38
C ASN A 47 6.34 -13.94 -12.86
N LEU A 48 5.45 -13.22 -12.18
CA LEU A 48 4.16 -13.77 -11.76
C LEU A 48 3.14 -13.84 -12.89
N LYS A 49 3.32 -13.06 -13.95
CA LYS A 49 2.35 -13.03 -15.05
C LYS A 49 2.09 -14.39 -15.66
N PRO A 50 3.11 -15.16 -16.09
CA PRO A 50 2.84 -16.48 -16.65
C PRO A 50 2.27 -17.47 -15.64
N LEU A 51 2.63 -17.35 -14.36
CA LEU A 51 2.12 -18.23 -13.31
C LEU A 51 0.63 -18.03 -13.06
N LEU A 52 0.16 -16.80 -13.18
CA LEU A 52 -1.20 -16.42 -12.85
C LEU A 52 -2.08 -16.17 -14.07
N GLY A 53 -1.54 -16.37 -15.28
CA GLY A 53 -2.27 -16.11 -16.51
C GLY A 53 -2.58 -14.65 -16.77
N ILE A 54 -1.77 -13.74 -16.22
CA ILE A 54 -1.92 -12.30 -16.42
C ILE A 54 -1.35 -11.89 -17.77
N PRO A 55 -2.12 -11.18 -18.61
CA PRO A 55 -1.62 -10.74 -19.90
C PRO A 55 -0.37 -9.87 -19.80
N ALA A 56 0.49 -9.94 -20.81
CA ALA A 56 1.76 -9.19 -20.81
C ALA A 56 1.55 -7.66 -20.72
N GLU A 57 0.46 -7.16 -21.29
CA GLU A 57 0.13 -5.72 -21.30
C GLU A 57 -0.46 -5.21 -19.99
N VAL A 58 -0.77 -6.08 -19.05
CA VAL A 58 -1.27 -5.70 -17.73
C VAL A 58 -0.09 -5.61 -16.76
N ASP A 59 0.01 -4.52 -16.03
CA ASP A 59 1.08 -4.30 -15.06
C ASP A 59 0.68 -4.79 -13.67
N ILE A 60 1.62 -5.44 -12.99
CA ILE A 60 1.44 -5.82 -11.58
C ILE A 60 2.07 -4.72 -10.72
N LEU A 61 1.26 -4.03 -9.96
CA LEU A 61 1.73 -2.98 -9.05
C LEU A 61 2.23 -3.55 -7.73
N ALA A 62 1.52 -4.51 -7.18
CA ALA A 62 1.81 -5.01 -5.84
C ALA A 62 1.24 -6.39 -5.61
N VAL A 63 1.82 -7.09 -4.65
CA VAL A 63 1.23 -8.26 -4.02
C VAL A 63 0.99 -7.93 -2.56
N LEU A 64 -0.22 -8.15 -2.10
CA LEU A 64 -0.65 -7.82 -0.74
C LEU A 64 -0.91 -9.14 0.02
N PRO A 65 0.01 -9.59 0.87
CA PRO A 65 -0.26 -10.70 1.77
C PRO A 65 -1.12 -10.23 2.94
N PHE A 66 -2.07 -11.08 3.34
CA PHE A 66 -2.95 -10.85 4.48
C PHE A 66 -2.92 -12.05 5.40
N GLY A 67 -2.98 -11.82 6.68
CA GLY A 67 -3.03 -12.87 7.68
C GLY A 67 -3.26 -12.32 9.08
N TYR A 68 -3.60 -13.20 10.00
CA TYR A 68 -3.73 -12.79 11.40
C TYR A 68 -2.33 -12.55 11.98
N PRO A 69 -2.11 -11.40 12.67
CA PRO A 69 -0.84 -11.15 13.34
C PRO A 69 -0.55 -12.24 14.37
N GLN A 70 0.70 -12.69 14.40
CA GLN A 70 1.14 -13.68 15.38
C GLN A 70 1.12 -13.12 16.79
N ASP A 71 1.37 -11.84 16.95
CA ASP A 71 1.38 -11.11 18.20
C ASP A 71 0.42 -9.93 18.08
N ALA A 72 -0.44 -9.74 19.10
CA ALA A 72 -1.39 -8.64 19.12
C ALA A 72 -0.74 -7.26 19.06
N VAL A 73 0.52 -7.14 19.43
CA VAL A 73 1.30 -5.89 19.33
C VAL A 73 2.19 -5.81 18.10
N ALA A 74 2.17 -6.83 17.24
CA ALA A 74 2.94 -6.82 16.01
C ALA A 74 2.56 -5.60 15.16
N GLY A 75 3.56 -4.93 14.62
CA GLY A 75 3.34 -3.73 13.83
C GLY A 75 3.04 -2.45 14.62
N GLN A 76 2.93 -2.52 15.93
CA GLN A 76 2.66 -1.36 16.79
C GLN A 76 3.94 -0.68 17.32
N GLY A 77 5.09 -0.97 16.75
CA GLY A 77 6.33 -0.32 17.13
C GLY A 77 6.26 1.20 16.99
N LYS A 78 7.07 1.90 17.78
CA LYS A 78 7.16 3.36 17.70
C LYS A 78 7.65 3.77 16.31
N LYS A 79 6.82 4.49 15.59
CA LYS A 79 7.18 5.05 14.29
C LYS A 79 7.64 6.48 14.47
N LYS A 80 8.77 6.80 13.88
CA LYS A 80 9.24 8.19 13.85
C LYS A 80 8.33 8.98 12.91
N ARG A 81 7.66 9.96 13.46
CA ARG A 81 6.81 10.89 12.70
C ARG A 81 7.36 12.29 12.85
N LYS A 82 7.32 13.04 11.78
CA LYS A 82 7.60 14.47 11.85
C LYS A 82 6.51 15.18 12.65
N ALA A 83 6.87 16.26 13.31
CA ALA A 83 5.88 17.10 13.97
C ALA A 83 4.93 17.70 12.93
N LEU A 84 3.68 17.92 13.32
CA LEU A 84 2.68 18.44 12.40
C LEU A 84 3.13 19.77 11.77
N ALA A 85 3.75 20.63 12.56
CA ALA A 85 4.23 21.92 12.08
C ALA A 85 5.32 21.83 10.99
N GLU A 86 5.98 20.67 10.87
CA GLU A 86 6.99 20.46 9.82
C GLU A 86 6.39 20.04 8.49
N ILE A 87 5.17 19.56 8.49
CA ILE A 87 4.56 18.92 7.30
C ILE A 87 3.23 19.55 6.90
N ALA A 88 2.66 20.40 7.76
CA ALA A 88 1.37 21.04 7.47
C ALA A 88 1.49 22.55 7.68
N HIS A 89 0.92 23.29 6.76
CA HIS A 89 1.03 24.74 6.73
C HIS A 89 -0.37 25.34 6.53
N ARG A 90 -0.58 26.53 7.09
CA ARG A 90 -1.82 27.28 6.92
C ARG A 90 -1.69 28.23 5.74
N GLU A 91 -2.55 28.10 4.77
CA GLU A 91 -2.69 28.99 3.61
C GLU A 91 -1.44 29.05 2.72
N ARG A 92 -0.26 29.25 3.28
CA ARG A 92 0.99 29.35 2.53
C ARG A 92 2.05 28.46 3.11
N TRP A 93 2.91 27.95 2.25
CA TRP A 93 4.04 27.15 2.67
C TRP A 93 4.89 27.91 3.69
N GLY A 94 5.29 27.24 4.75
CA GLY A 94 6.14 27.81 5.81
C GLY A 94 5.38 28.52 6.92
N GLN A 95 4.05 28.72 6.79
CA GLN A 95 3.25 29.30 7.86
C GLN A 95 2.76 28.16 8.77
N PRO A 96 3.04 28.20 10.09
CA PRO A 96 2.57 27.16 11.02
C PRO A 96 1.06 27.10 11.07
N LEU A 97 0.52 25.90 11.32
CA LEU A 97 -0.90 25.71 11.57
C LEU A 97 -1.39 26.44 12.81
N GLU A 98 -0.52 26.60 13.77
CA GLU A 98 -0.76 27.31 15.02
C GLU A 98 0.15 28.51 15.13
#